data_3df8781ea567b22c5164d7e4e27e14f7
#
_entry.id   3df8781ea567b22c5164d7e4e27e14f7
#
_cell.length_a   1.000
_cell.length_b   1.000
_cell.length_c   1.000
_cell.angle_alpha   90.00
_cell.angle_beta   90.00
_cell.angle_gamma   90.00
#
_symmetry.space_group_name_H-M   'P 1'
#
loop_
_entity.id
_entity.type
_entity.pdbx_description
1 polymer ?
#
loop_
_entity_poly.entity_id
_entity_poly.type
_entity_poly.pdbx_seq_one_letter_code
_entity_poly.pdbx_strand_id
1 'polypeptide(L)'
;MTQPKPRPTIAEMVRYQPNLGAPEADRIIRLSANEGAFGPSPKALQALNNQSDLLHWYPDEEPIELAEKLGEKYDLDPKKMIFGCGSDELIMAICQAYLDPGDEAVHTEYGFIMYPMSTKVAGGCPIAAPDNNFRVDIDSILDRISSRTRIVFLANPNNPTGSYLSRTEVARLHSKLPSDVLLVIDAAYSEFVVRNDYSSGAELVDIAENVIMLRTFSKLYALAGLRLGWGYAKPHIIDALHVVKQPFGANRAAVAAAIAALDDQQFVDKAVEHNEKWRTWTASKFEKLGLLCLPSITNFLMVKFPNEKGKTANDAGSFLTSRGILTRGMSGYGAPDYLRLSIGTEDEMKIVLKNVTEFLEGG
;
A
#
# COMPACT_ATOMS: atom_id res chain seq x y z
N MET A 1 -36.81 -21.91 -6.53
CA MET A 1 -35.46 -22.50 -6.48
C MET A 1 -34.63 -21.72 -5.46
N THR A 2 -34.04 -22.40 -4.49
CA THR A 2 -33.16 -21.77 -3.48
C THR A 2 -31.78 -21.54 -4.11
N GLN A 3 -31.30 -20.30 -4.10
CA GLN A 3 -29.96 -19.97 -4.58
C GLN A 3 -28.91 -20.24 -3.46
N PRO A 4 -27.67 -20.64 -3.81
CA PRO A 4 -26.57 -20.69 -2.87
C PRO A 4 -26.36 -19.30 -2.24
N LYS A 5 -26.18 -19.26 -0.91
CA LYS A 5 -25.96 -18.01 -0.18
C LYS A 5 -24.50 -17.92 0.26
N PRO A 6 -23.83 -16.76 0.09
CA PRO A 6 -22.52 -16.55 0.69
C PRO A 6 -22.62 -16.58 2.22
N ARG A 7 -21.47 -16.73 2.90
CA ARG A 7 -21.41 -16.57 4.36
C ARG A 7 -21.99 -15.19 4.76
N PRO A 8 -22.69 -15.06 5.90
CA PRO A 8 -23.30 -13.78 6.32
C PRO A 8 -22.30 -12.62 6.30
N THR A 9 -21.11 -12.81 6.87
CA THR A 9 -20.02 -11.81 6.87
C THR A 9 -19.67 -11.31 5.48
N ILE A 10 -19.63 -12.22 4.47
CA ILE A 10 -19.32 -11.84 3.09
C ILE A 10 -20.49 -11.09 2.44
N ALA A 11 -21.73 -11.47 2.75
CA ALA A 11 -22.90 -10.81 2.20
C ALA A 11 -23.05 -9.35 2.65
N GLU A 12 -22.49 -9.00 3.80
CA GLU A 12 -22.50 -7.64 4.38
C GLU A 12 -21.32 -6.77 3.90
N MET A 13 -20.31 -7.36 3.26
CA MET A 13 -19.14 -6.62 2.81
C MET A 13 -19.43 -5.78 1.57
N VAL A 14 -18.96 -4.54 1.58
CA VAL A 14 -18.99 -3.68 0.40
C VAL A 14 -17.80 -4.02 -0.50
N ARG A 15 -18.09 -4.27 -1.79
CA ARG A 15 -17.06 -4.54 -2.78
C ARG A 15 -16.11 -3.33 -2.90
N TYR A 16 -14.80 -3.59 -2.94
CA TYR A 16 -13.82 -2.57 -3.30
C TYR A 16 -14.12 -2.04 -4.71
N GLN A 17 -14.26 -0.72 -4.82
CA GLN A 17 -14.52 -0.05 -6.09
C GLN A 17 -13.39 0.94 -6.39
N PRO A 18 -12.45 0.60 -7.30
CA PRO A 18 -11.46 1.56 -7.77
C PRO A 18 -12.12 2.64 -8.64
N ASN A 19 -11.59 3.85 -8.61
CA ASN A 19 -11.98 4.88 -9.58
C ASN A 19 -11.23 4.63 -10.89
N LEU A 20 -11.90 4.05 -11.89
CA LEU A 20 -11.26 3.49 -13.09
C LEU A 20 -11.47 4.30 -14.38
N GLY A 21 -12.33 5.31 -14.42
CA GLY A 21 -12.57 5.93 -15.70
C GLY A 21 -13.34 7.23 -15.71
N ALA A 22 -12.99 8.08 -16.68
CA ALA A 22 -13.76 9.18 -17.21
C ALA A 22 -13.94 8.93 -18.72
N PRO A 23 -14.98 8.20 -19.12
CA PRO A 23 -15.11 7.66 -20.49
C PRO A 23 -15.20 8.73 -21.58
N GLU A 24 -15.50 9.98 -21.24
CA GLU A 24 -15.67 11.08 -22.19
C GLU A 24 -14.46 12.04 -22.27
N ALA A 25 -13.35 11.74 -21.54
CA ALA A 25 -12.17 12.60 -21.56
C ALA A 25 -11.16 12.14 -22.62
N ASP A 26 -10.64 13.05 -23.43
CA ASP A 26 -9.61 12.80 -24.45
C ASP A 26 -8.29 12.28 -23.84
N ARG A 27 -8.00 12.67 -22.60
CA ARG A 27 -6.83 12.26 -21.86
C ARG A 27 -7.23 11.87 -20.43
N ILE A 28 -6.74 10.71 -19.98
CA ILE A 28 -6.94 10.23 -18.60
C ILE A 28 -5.63 10.35 -17.81
N ILE A 29 -5.68 11.08 -16.71
CA ILE A 29 -4.61 11.23 -15.72
C ILE A 29 -5.00 10.38 -14.49
N ARG A 30 -4.29 9.27 -14.26
CA ARG A 30 -4.59 8.31 -13.20
C ARG A 30 -3.80 8.63 -11.93
N LEU A 31 -4.45 9.22 -10.93
CA LEU A 31 -3.84 9.57 -9.66
C LEU A 31 -4.60 8.98 -8.46
N SER A 32 -5.31 7.86 -8.65
CA SER A 32 -6.20 7.27 -7.64
C SER A 32 -5.61 6.05 -6.92
N ALA A 33 -4.58 5.38 -7.48
CA ALA A 33 -4.09 4.09 -7.00
C ALA A 33 -2.62 4.06 -6.56
N ASN A 34 -1.98 5.23 -6.42
CA ASN A 34 -0.59 5.38 -5.99
C ASN A 34 0.40 4.65 -6.90
N GLU A 35 0.13 4.69 -8.20
CA GLU A 35 1.00 4.14 -9.24
C GLU A 35 2.25 5.02 -9.40
N GLY A 36 3.34 4.44 -9.97
CA GLY A 36 4.59 5.18 -10.23
C GLY A 36 4.43 6.16 -11.39
N ALA A 37 4.86 7.42 -11.21
CA ALA A 37 4.66 8.53 -12.16
C ALA A 37 5.26 8.29 -13.56
N PHE A 38 6.37 7.55 -13.65
CA PHE A 38 7.10 7.35 -14.91
C PHE A 38 6.77 6.02 -15.62
N GLY A 39 5.92 5.17 -15.00
CA GLY A 39 5.80 3.79 -15.43
C GLY A 39 7.05 2.96 -15.09
N PRO A 40 7.15 1.71 -15.59
CA PRO A 40 8.28 0.82 -15.33
C PRO A 40 9.57 1.32 -15.97
N SER A 41 10.73 0.93 -15.40
CA SER A 41 12.02 1.24 -16.02
C SER A 41 12.18 0.56 -17.39
N PRO A 42 12.97 1.12 -18.32
CA PRO A 42 13.23 0.49 -19.61
C PRO A 42 13.84 -0.91 -19.49
N LYS A 43 14.70 -1.15 -18.49
CA LYS A 43 15.28 -2.48 -18.24
C LYS A 43 14.21 -3.48 -17.82
N ALA A 44 13.27 -3.08 -16.96
CA ALA A 44 12.16 -3.92 -16.54
C ALA A 44 11.25 -4.28 -17.73
N LEU A 45 10.94 -3.32 -18.60
CA LEU A 45 10.14 -3.57 -19.81
C LEU A 45 10.85 -4.53 -20.78
N GLN A 46 12.15 -4.39 -20.97
CA GLN A 46 12.94 -5.29 -21.81
C GLN A 46 12.93 -6.72 -21.22
N ALA A 47 13.17 -6.86 -19.92
CA ALA A 47 13.14 -8.16 -19.25
C ALA A 47 11.77 -8.83 -19.33
N LEU A 48 10.69 -8.05 -19.18
CA LEU A 48 9.31 -8.51 -19.35
C LEU A 48 9.07 -9.07 -20.77
N ASN A 49 9.46 -8.34 -21.81
CA ASN A 49 9.27 -8.72 -23.19
C ASN A 49 10.00 -10.02 -23.54
N ASN A 50 11.13 -10.29 -22.93
CA ASN A 50 11.89 -11.53 -23.12
C ASN A 50 11.24 -12.78 -22.51
N GLN A 51 10.09 -12.63 -21.80
CA GLN A 51 9.37 -13.77 -21.21
C GLN A 51 8.24 -14.32 -22.09
N SER A 52 7.93 -13.69 -23.21
CA SER A 52 6.77 -14.04 -24.04
C SER A 52 6.74 -15.52 -24.48
N ASP A 53 7.88 -16.07 -24.84
CA ASP A 53 7.99 -17.46 -25.33
C ASP A 53 7.95 -18.50 -24.19
N LEU A 54 8.03 -18.07 -22.94
CA LEU A 54 8.09 -18.92 -21.76
C LEU A 54 6.77 -18.94 -20.96
N LEU A 55 5.73 -18.24 -21.43
CA LEU A 55 4.46 -18.11 -20.72
C LEU A 55 3.66 -19.42 -20.59
N HIS A 56 4.00 -20.46 -21.34
CA HIS A 56 3.37 -21.78 -21.28
C HIS A 56 3.89 -22.66 -20.13
N TRP A 57 4.92 -22.22 -19.40
CA TRP A 57 5.47 -22.92 -18.23
C TRP A 57 5.06 -22.21 -16.93
N TYR A 58 4.77 -22.99 -15.90
CA TYR A 58 4.64 -22.45 -14.57
C TYR A 58 5.95 -21.77 -14.13
N PRO A 59 5.86 -20.67 -13.35
CA PRO A 59 7.05 -20.05 -12.74
C PRO A 59 7.64 -20.98 -11.66
N ASP A 60 8.84 -20.64 -11.20
CA ASP A 60 9.39 -21.27 -10.00
C ASP A 60 8.52 -20.88 -8.79
N GLU A 61 8.26 -21.80 -7.90
CA GLU A 61 7.43 -21.56 -6.72
C GLU A 61 8.12 -20.54 -5.80
N GLU A 62 9.44 -20.66 -5.67
CA GLU A 62 10.30 -19.72 -4.97
C GLU A 62 11.29 -19.11 -5.96
N PRO A 63 11.19 -17.82 -6.28
CA PRO A 63 12.09 -17.15 -7.21
C PRO A 63 13.43 -16.84 -6.53
N ILE A 64 14.32 -17.83 -6.44
CA ILE A 64 15.61 -17.77 -5.72
C ILE A 64 16.45 -16.60 -6.20
N GLU A 65 16.57 -16.38 -7.51
CA GLU A 65 17.36 -15.27 -8.08
C GLU A 65 16.84 -13.90 -7.60
N LEU A 66 15.50 -13.72 -7.52
CA LEU A 66 14.92 -12.49 -6.99
C LEU A 66 15.19 -12.34 -5.48
N ALA A 67 15.11 -13.44 -4.72
CA ALA A 67 15.41 -13.43 -3.29
C ALA A 67 16.88 -13.04 -3.03
N GLU A 68 17.82 -13.59 -3.80
CA GLU A 68 19.25 -13.26 -3.73
C GLU A 68 19.49 -11.78 -4.07
N LYS A 69 18.85 -11.25 -5.13
CA LYS A 69 18.95 -9.83 -5.50
C LYS A 69 18.40 -8.90 -4.42
N LEU A 70 17.28 -9.24 -3.81
CA LEU A 70 16.73 -8.47 -2.69
C LEU A 70 17.63 -8.56 -1.45
N GLY A 71 18.19 -9.75 -1.18
CA GLY A 71 19.16 -9.97 -0.12
C GLY A 71 20.40 -9.09 -0.28
N GLU A 72 20.99 -9.07 -1.46
CA GLU A 72 22.13 -8.21 -1.81
C GLU A 72 21.79 -6.70 -1.65
N LYS A 73 20.64 -6.28 -2.19
CA LYS A 73 20.24 -4.87 -2.19
C LYS A 73 19.93 -4.30 -0.81
N TYR A 74 19.32 -5.10 0.06
CA TYR A 74 18.80 -4.65 1.36
C TYR A 74 19.51 -5.27 2.56
N ASP A 75 20.58 -6.03 2.35
CA ASP A 75 21.32 -6.76 3.39
C ASP A 75 20.40 -7.68 4.21
N LEU A 76 19.65 -8.55 3.51
CA LEU A 76 18.66 -9.47 4.08
C LEU A 76 19.00 -10.93 3.74
N ASP A 77 18.58 -11.87 4.58
CA ASP A 77 18.72 -13.31 4.32
C ASP A 77 17.69 -13.76 3.26
N PRO A 78 18.12 -14.21 2.06
CA PRO A 78 17.20 -14.68 1.02
C PRO A 78 16.27 -15.81 1.46
N LYS A 79 16.69 -16.63 2.43
CA LYS A 79 15.92 -17.77 2.95
C LYS A 79 14.76 -17.38 3.86
N LYS A 80 14.67 -16.11 4.23
CA LYS A 80 13.59 -15.55 5.04
C LYS A 80 12.57 -14.77 4.19
N MET A 81 12.53 -14.99 2.88
CA MET A 81 11.64 -14.29 1.96
C MET A 81 10.51 -15.19 1.47
N ILE A 82 9.36 -14.59 1.25
CA ILE A 82 8.20 -15.20 0.62
C ILE A 82 7.63 -14.23 -0.45
N PHE A 83 7.15 -14.77 -1.56
CA PHE A 83 6.63 -13.98 -2.68
C PHE A 83 5.17 -14.31 -2.95
N GLY A 84 4.43 -13.32 -3.46
CA GLY A 84 3.01 -13.47 -3.76
C GLY A 84 2.52 -12.56 -4.87
N CYS A 85 1.28 -12.76 -5.29
CA CYS A 85 0.55 -11.94 -6.27
C CYS A 85 0.23 -10.54 -5.70
N GLY A 86 1.28 -9.72 -5.47
CA GLY A 86 1.24 -8.50 -4.69
C GLY A 86 1.28 -8.78 -3.19
N SER A 87 1.55 -7.75 -2.38
CA SER A 87 1.46 -7.84 -0.92
C SER A 87 0.04 -8.13 -0.42
N ASP A 88 -0.98 -7.86 -1.23
CA ASP A 88 -2.37 -8.16 -0.91
C ASP A 88 -2.63 -9.67 -0.73
N GLU A 89 -2.00 -10.53 -1.55
CA GLU A 89 -2.08 -11.99 -1.36
C GLU A 89 -1.44 -12.40 -0.04
N LEU A 90 -0.30 -11.82 0.31
CA LEU A 90 0.38 -12.12 1.57
C LEU A 90 -0.43 -11.66 2.79
N ILE A 91 -1.08 -10.49 2.72
CA ILE A 91 -2.02 -10.02 3.76
C ILE A 91 -3.16 -11.03 3.94
N MET A 92 -3.73 -11.52 2.83
CA MET A 92 -4.78 -12.53 2.88
C MET A 92 -4.27 -13.84 3.48
N ALA A 93 -3.10 -14.33 3.03
CA ALA A 93 -2.48 -15.55 3.54
C ALA A 93 -2.17 -15.45 5.05
N ILE A 94 -1.69 -14.30 5.53
CA ILE A 94 -1.48 -14.04 6.96
C ILE A 94 -2.79 -14.19 7.73
N CYS A 95 -3.88 -13.58 7.25
CA CYS A 95 -5.17 -13.73 7.91
C CYS A 95 -5.66 -15.19 7.91
N GLN A 96 -5.45 -15.93 6.82
CA GLN A 96 -5.84 -17.34 6.73
C GLN A 96 -5.01 -18.26 7.61
N ALA A 97 -3.73 -17.95 7.83
CA ALA A 97 -2.82 -18.78 8.63
C ALA A 97 -2.94 -18.52 10.13
N TYR A 98 -3.37 -17.32 10.55
CA TYR A 98 -3.28 -16.88 11.95
C TYR A 98 -4.62 -16.53 12.61
N LEU A 99 -5.76 -16.56 11.88
CA LEU A 99 -7.07 -16.21 12.45
C LEU A 99 -8.02 -17.38 12.39
N ASP A 100 -8.46 -17.84 13.55
CA ASP A 100 -9.65 -18.66 13.71
C ASP A 100 -10.93 -17.78 13.85
N PRO A 101 -12.14 -18.35 13.67
CA PRO A 101 -13.36 -17.61 13.89
C PRO A 101 -13.45 -17.00 15.30
N GLY A 102 -13.55 -15.67 15.38
CA GLY A 102 -13.61 -14.91 16.63
C GLY A 102 -12.29 -14.34 17.09
N ASP A 103 -11.17 -14.72 16.48
CA ASP A 103 -9.88 -14.05 16.69
C ASP A 103 -9.89 -12.63 16.14
N GLU A 104 -9.06 -11.78 16.71
CA GLU A 104 -9.01 -10.36 16.42
C GLU A 104 -7.74 -9.97 15.66
N ALA A 105 -7.91 -9.10 14.64
CA ALA A 105 -6.81 -8.39 14.00
C ALA A 105 -6.97 -6.89 14.24
N VAL A 106 -6.01 -6.29 14.93
CA VAL A 106 -5.98 -4.85 15.21
C VAL A 106 -5.35 -4.12 14.02
N HIS A 107 -5.94 -3.01 13.62
CA HIS A 107 -5.43 -2.11 12.59
C HIS A 107 -5.74 -0.65 12.96
N THR A 108 -5.06 0.32 12.36
CA THR A 108 -5.33 1.74 12.57
C THR A 108 -6.64 2.16 11.91
N GLU A 109 -7.34 3.13 12.47
CA GLU A 109 -8.62 3.66 11.95
C GLU A 109 -8.51 4.04 10.48
N TYR A 110 -7.49 4.82 10.14
CA TYR A 110 -7.17 5.20 8.77
C TYR A 110 -6.06 4.28 8.19
N GLY A 111 -6.19 2.97 8.39
CA GLY A 111 -5.30 1.97 7.80
C GLY A 111 -5.74 1.52 6.42
N PHE A 112 -4.89 0.71 5.77
CA PHE A 112 -5.21 0.18 4.44
C PHE A 112 -6.45 -0.73 4.49
N ILE A 113 -7.42 -0.45 3.63
CA ILE A 113 -8.75 -1.08 3.64
C ILE A 113 -8.70 -2.62 3.51
N MET A 114 -7.62 -3.18 2.97
CA MET A 114 -7.48 -4.62 2.84
C MET A 114 -7.29 -5.34 4.18
N TYR A 115 -6.81 -4.66 5.23
CA TYR A 115 -6.66 -5.30 6.55
C TYR A 115 -8.01 -5.75 7.12
N PRO A 116 -9.00 -4.85 7.33
CA PRO A 116 -10.31 -5.29 7.81
C PRO A 116 -11.04 -6.20 6.81
N MET A 117 -10.83 -6.03 5.50
CA MET A 117 -11.44 -6.90 4.51
C MET A 117 -10.88 -8.33 4.58
N SER A 118 -9.56 -8.50 4.59
CA SER A 118 -8.90 -9.81 4.67
C SER A 118 -9.21 -10.52 5.98
N THR A 119 -9.23 -9.78 7.11
CA THR A 119 -9.64 -10.28 8.41
C THR A 119 -11.04 -10.88 8.37
N LYS A 120 -12.02 -10.15 7.82
CA LYS A 120 -13.41 -10.64 7.68
C LYS A 120 -13.52 -11.84 6.73
N VAL A 121 -12.76 -11.84 5.64
CA VAL A 121 -12.74 -12.97 4.68
C VAL A 121 -12.20 -14.24 5.35
N ALA A 122 -11.19 -14.13 6.21
CA ALA A 122 -10.68 -15.25 7.00
C ALA A 122 -11.64 -15.71 8.11
N GLY A 123 -12.61 -14.89 8.53
CA GLY A 123 -13.56 -15.17 9.60
C GLY A 123 -13.22 -14.52 10.93
N GLY A 124 -12.15 -13.74 10.98
CA GLY A 124 -11.73 -12.97 12.15
C GLY A 124 -12.51 -11.65 12.31
N CYS A 125 -12.25 -10.98 13.42
CA CYS A 125 -12.86 -9.71 13.84
C CYS A 125 -11.85 -8.57 13.65
N PRO A 126 -12.02 -7.64 12.71
CA PRO A 126 -11.16 -6.47 12.61
C PRO A 126 -11.48 -5.47 13.72
N ILE A 127 -10.44 -5.01 14.41
CA ILE A 127 -10.53 -4.04 15.51
C ILE A 127 -9.78 -2.77 15.09
N ALA A 128 -10.50 -1.67 14.92
CA ALA A 128 -9.89 -0.38 14.60
C ALA A 128 -9.36 0.32 15.85
N ALA A 129 -8.10 0.73 15.83
CA ALA A 129 -7.47 1.58 16.82
C ALA A 129 -7.54 3.04 16.34
N PRO A 130 -8.06 3.98 17.14
CA PRO A 130 -8.14 5.39 16.75
C PRO A 130 -6.77 5.98 16.43
N ASP A 131 -6.71 6.80 15.39
CA ASP A 131 -5.54 7.59 15.05
C ASP A 131 -5.56 8.96 15.75
N ASN A 132 -4.40 9.54 16.00
CA ASN A 132 -4.29 10.90 16.51
C ASN A 132 -4.02 11.86 15.34
N ASN A 133 -5.02 12.65 14.94
CA ASN A 133 -4.92 13.60 13.83
C ASN A 133 -4.34 12.96 12.54
N PHE A 134 -4.91 11.83 12.12
CA PHE A 134 -4.47 11.04 10.94
C PHE A 134 -3.06 10.46 11.05
N ARG A 135 -2.48 10.42 12.23
CA ARG A 135 -1.21 9.74 12.52
C ARG A 135 -1.49 8.55 13.42
N VAL A 136 -0.84 7.45 13.13
CA VAL A 136 -0.91 6.23 13.94
C VAL A 136 -0.58 6.54 15.40
N ASP A 137 -1.46 6.11 16.31
CA ASP A 137 -1.27 6.20 17.74
C ASP A 137 -0.97 4.80 18.32
N ILE A 138 0.24 4.63 18.82
CA ILE A 138 0.72 3.36 19.38
C ILE A 138 -0.05 2.98 20.64
N ASP A 139 -0.36 3.92 21.50
CA ASP A 139 -1.05 3.65 22.76
C ASP A 139 -2.50 3.22 22.46
N SER A 140 -3.14 3.84 21.48
CA SER A 140 -4.45 3.41 20.98
C SER A 140 -4.44 1.98 20.40
N ILE A 141 -3.37 1.57 19.68
CA ILE A 141 -3.21 0.19 19.21
C ILE A 141 -3.10 -0.77 20.41
N LEU A 142 -2.23 -0.45 21.38
CA LEU A 142 -1.98 -1.28 22.56
C LEU A 142 -3.23 -1.44 23.43
N ASP A 143 -4.06 -0.40 23.55
CA ASP A 143 -5.34 -0.42 24.29
C ASP A 143 -6.39 -1.32 23.62
N ARG A 144 -6.21 -1.70 22.35
CA ARG A 144 -7.09 -2.61 21.62
C ARG A 144 -6.64 -4.08 21.67
N ILE A 145 -5.49 -4.37 22.24
CA ILE A 145 -4.99 -5.74 22.37
C ILE A 145 -5.81 -6.48 23.45
N SER A 146 -6.33 -7.64 23.09
CA SER A 146 -7.07 -8.53 23.96
C SER A 146 -6.48 -9.95 23.92
N SER A 147 -7.00 -10.86 24.72
CA SER A 147 -6.62 -12.29 24.68
C SER A 147 -6.98 -12.98 23.35
N ARG A 148 -7.84 -12.37 22.52
CA ARG A 148 -8.20 -12.87 21.20
C ARG A 148 -7.38 -12.25 20.07
N THR A 149 -6.58 -11.25 20.34
CA THR A 149 -5.75 -10.60 19.32
C THR A 149 -4.67 -11.57 18.84
N ARG A 150 -4.56 -11.77 17.52
CA ARG A 150 -3.54 -12.59 16.89
C ARG A 150 -2.66 -11.79 15.94
N ILE A 151 -3.18 -10.70 15.38
CA ILE A 151 -2.47 -9.89 14.38
C ILE A 151 -2.61 -8.41 14.75
N VAL A 152 -1.52 -7.67 14.56
CA VAL A 152 -1.51 -6.20 14.49
C VAL A 152 -0.98 -5.80 13.11
N PHE A 153 -1.81 -5.11 12.31
CA PHE A 153 -1.40 -4.52 11.04
C PHE A 153 -0.94 -3.08 11.25
N LEU A 154 0.28 -2.80 10.81
CA LEU A 154 0.88 -1.48 10.81
C LEU A 154 1.37 -1.13 9.41
N ALA A 155 0.66 -0.25 8.68
CA ALA A 155 1.20 0.36 7.47
C ALA A 155 2.22 1.44 7.84
N ASN A 156 3.46 1.29 7.40
CA ASN A 156 4.53 2.26 7.69
C ASN A 156 5.48 2.41 6.50
N PRO A 157 5.37 3.49 5.70
CA PRO A 157 4.45 4.64 5.81
C PRO A 157 2.98 4.27 5.60
N ASN A 158 2.09 5.02 6.27
CA ASN A 158 0.65 4.71 6.27
C ASN A 158 -0.05 5.13 4.97
N ASN A 159 -0.95 4.30 4.51
CA ASN A 159 -1.91 4.57 3.46
C ASN A 159 -3.35 4.49 4.06
N PRO A 160 -4.15 5.58 4.02
CA PRO A 160 -4.10 6.70 3.07
C PRO A 160 -3.45 7.99 3.57
N THR A 161 -3.00 8.09 4.80
CA THR A 161 -2.63 9.37 5.44
C THR A 161 -1.26 9.91 5.00
N GLY A 162 -0.33 9.04 4.59
CA GLY A 162 1.04 9.40 4.24
C GLY A 162 1.97 9.59 5.44
N SER A 163 1.45 9.48 6.67
CA SER A 163 2.23 9.58 7.91
C SER A 163 3.12 8.36 8.13
N TYR A 164 4.09 8.47 9.04
CA TYR A 164 4.94 7.35 9.43
C TYR A 164 5.25 7.35 10.93
N LEU A 165 5.67 6.20 11.40
CA LEU A 165 6.32 6.02 12.70
C LEU A 165 7.82 5.87 12.50
N SER A 166 8.60 6.48 13.39
CA SER A 166 10.05 6.29 13.44
C SER A 166 10.41 4.86 13.86
N ARG A 167 11.65 4.46 13.60
CA ARG A 167 12.20 3.16 14.07
C ARG A 167 11.96 2.93 15.55
N THR A 168 12.19 3.96 16.37
CA THR A 168 12.02 3.87 17.83
C THR A 168 10.57 3.70 18.24
N GLU A 169 9.62 4.34 17.54
CA GLU A 169 8.19 4.17 17.77
C GLU A 169 7.71 2.75 17.39
N VAL A 170 8.16 2.23 16.25
CA VAL A 170 7.82 0.85 15.84
C VAL A 170 8.42 -0.17 16.83
N ALA A 171 9.66 0.02 17.27
CA ALA A 171 10.29 -0.82 18.30
C ALA A 171 9.53 -0.74 19.64
N ARG A 172 9.05 0.45 20.04
CA ARG A 172 8.20 0.61 21.23
C ARG A 172 6.89 -0.17 21.10
N LEU A 173 6.23 -0.11 19.96
CA LEU A 173 5.02 -0.90 19.71
C LEU A 173 5.31 -2.38 19.89
N HIS A 174 6.30 -2.92 19.15
CA HIS A 174 6.66 -4.33 19.21
C HIS A 174 7.03 -4.78 20.64
N SER A 175 7.80 -4.01 21.38
CA SER A 175 8.25 -4.37 22.74
C SER A 175 7.13 -4.53 23.76
N LYS A 176 5.94 -4.00 23.48
CA LYS A 176 4.74 -4.05 24.32
C LYS A 176 3.69 -5.05 23.81
N LEU A 177 3.88 -5.63 22.62
CA LEU A 177 2.97 -6.67 22.11
C LEU A 177 3.22 -7.99 22.82
N PRO A 178 2.18 -8.80 23.08
CA PRO A 178 2.33 -10.19 23.48
C PRO A 178 3.12 -10.98 22.43
N SER A 179 3.91 -11.94 22.87
CA SER A 179 4.79 -12.73 21.98
C SER A 179 4.04 -13.64 21.00
N ASP A 180 2.76 -13.92 21.27
CA ASP A 180 1.84 -14.71 20.43
C ASP A 180 1.00 -13.84 19.48
N VAL A 181 1.24 -12.53 19.44
CA VAL A 181 0.61 -11.59 18.50
C VAL A 181 1.58 -11.26 17.37
N LEU A 182 1.20 -11.56 16.13
CA LEU A 182 2.01 -11.28 14.94
C LEU A 182 1.92 -9.79 14.57
N LEU A 183 3.05 -9.09 14.54
CA LEU A 183 3.16 -7.73 14.00
C LEU A 183 3.44 -7.79 12.50
N VAL A 184 2.51 -7.29 11.68
CA VAL A 184 2.65 -7.15 10.24
C VAL A 184 3.00 -5.71 9.91
N ILE A 185 4.24 -5.46 9.49
CA ILE A 185 4.71 -4.15 9.05
C ILE A 185 4.59 -4.07 7.53
N ASP A 186 3.56 -3.38 7.05
CA ASP A 186 3.36 -3.14 5.63
C ASP A 186 4.16 -1.91 5.19
N ALA A 187 5.34 -2.16 4.62
CA ALA A 187 6.30 -1.18 4.17
C ALA A 187 6.22 -0.91 2.65
N ALA A 188 5.00 -0.96 2.07
CA ALA A 188 4.77 -0.83 0.64
C ALA A 188 5.27 0.49 0.02
N TYR A 189 5.56 1.50 0.83
CA TYR A 189 6.05 2.82 0.40
C TYR A 189 7.47 3.12 0.90
N SER A 190 8.16 2.13 1.47
CA SER A 190 9.48 2.33 2.10
C SER A 190 10.54 2.90 1.16
N GLU A 191 10.47 2.56 -0.13
CA GLU A 191 11.44 3.02 -1.13
C GLU A 191 11.36 4.53 -1.41
N PHE A 192 10.24 5.19 -1.09
CA PHE A 192 10.09 6.64 -1.22
C PHE A 192 10.66 7.42 -0.04
N VAL A 193 11.03 6.75 1.04
CA VAL A 193 11.39 7.40 2.31
C VAL A 193 12.84 7.85 2.31
N VAL A 194 13.04 9.16 2.45
CA VAL A 194 14.37 9.80 2.58
C VAL A 194 14.62 10.30 4.03
N ARG A 195 14.09 9.59 5.04
CA ARG A 195 14.20 9.93 6.46
C ARG A 195 15.15 8.99 7.18
N ASN A 196 16.08 9.55 7.97
CA ASN A 196 17.10 8.76 8.69
C ASN A 196 16.56 8.03 9.92
N ASP A 197 15.40 8.45 10.43
CA ASP A 197 14.75 7.85 11.61
C ASP A 197 13.71 6.78 11.25
N TYR A 198 13.49 6.56 9.95
CA TYR A 198 12.59 5.53 9.44
C TYR A 198 13.30 4.17 9.31
N SER A 199 12.52 3.10 9.45
CA SER A 199 12.89 1.74 9.07
C SER A 199 11.68 1.00 8.48
N SER A 200 11.96 0.07 7.55
CA SER A 200 10.96 -0.86 7.03
C SER A 200 10.54 -1.94 8.03
N GLY A 201 11.27 -2.10 9.13
CA GLY A 201 11.06 -3.15 10.13
C GLY A 201 11.83 -4.45 9.89
N ALA A 202 12.66 -4.52 8.86
CA ALA A 202 13.45 -5.74 8.57
C ALA A 202 14.36 -6.13 9.73
N GLU A 203 14.99 -5.16 10.41
CA GLU A 203 15.81 -5.42 11.58
C GLU A 203 15.04 -6.03 12.78
N LEU A 204 13.73 -5.74 12.89
CA LEU A 204 12.91 -6.39 13.91
C LEU A 204 12.67 -7.86 13.59
N VAL A 205 12.51 -8.21 12.32
CA VAL A 205 12.39 -9.61 11.87
C VAL A 205 13.62 -10.42 12.30
N ASP A 206 14.81 -9.82 12.26
CA ASP A 206 16.03 -10.55 12.62
C ASP A 206 16.16 -10.85 14.11
N ILE A 207 15.57 -10.03 14.97
CA ILE A 207 15.68 -10.15 16.43
C ILE A 207 14.40 -10.65 17.12
N ALA A 208 13.26 -10.73 16.41
CA ALA A 208 11.97 -11.12 16.96
C ALA A 208 11.40 -12.34 16.24
N GLU A 209 10.55 -13.10 16.93
CA GLU A 209 9.93 -14.32 16.38
C GLU A 209 8.52 -14.05 15.79
N ASN A 210 7.91 -12.90 16.09
CA ASN A 210 6.53 -12.57 15.78
C ASN A 210 6.39 -11.32 14.91
N VAL A 211 7.30 -11.14 13.93
CA VAL A 211 7.27 -10.00 13.01
C VAL A 211 7.38 -10.48 11.56
N ILE A 212 6.56 -9.93 10.70
CA ILE A 212 6.69 -10.01 9.24
C ILE A 212 6.68 -8.60 8.64
N MET A 213 7.63 -8.32 7.76
CA MET A 213 7.67 -7.10 6.95
C MET A 213 7.19 -7.43 5.53
N LEU A 214 6.28 -6.61 4.98
CA LEU A 214 5.75 -6.74 3.62
C LEU A 214 6.22 -5.59 2.73
N ARG A 215 6.52 -5.88 1.48
CA ARG A 215 6.88 -4.90 0.44
C ARG A 215 6.26 -5.26 -0.91
N THR A 216 6.30 -4.33 -1.86
CA THR A 216 5.66 -4.51 -3.16
C THR A 216 6.47 -3.86 -4.29
N PHE A 217 6.40 -4.45 -5.48
CA PHE A 217 6.91 -3.84 -6.71
C PHE A 217 5.88 -2.91 -7.39
N SER A 218 4.68 -2.80 -6.82
CA SER A 218 3.59 -2.02 -7.42
C SER A 218 3.78 -0.50 -7.34
N LYS A 219 4.61 0.02 -6.43
CA LYS A 219 4.70 1.46 -6.12
C LYS A 219 5.91 2.10 -6.79
N LEU A 220 7.07 2.16 -6.14
CA LEU A 220 8.25 2.81 -6.71
C LEU A 220 8.67 2.20 -8.05
N TYR A 221 8.71 0.87 -8.14
CA TYR A 221 9.11 0.16 -9.35
C TYR A 221 8.06 0.20 -10.47
N ALA A 222 6.87 0.75 -10.21
CA ALA A 222 5.77 0.92 -11.17
C ALA A 222 5.33 -0.38 -11.87
N LEU A 223 5.46 -1.53 -11.22
CA LEU A 223 5.07 -2.85 -11.73
C LEU A 223 3.69 -3.29 -11.21
N ALA A 224 2.78 -2.34 -10.93
CA ALA A 224 1.47 -2.62 -10.33
C ALA A 224 0.64 -3.65 -11.12
N GLY A 225 0.69 -3.61 -12.45
CA GLY A 225 -0.02 -4.54 -13.33
C GLY A 225 0.54 -5.96 -13.33
N LEU A 226 1.80 -6.15 -12.93
CA LEU A 226 2.45 -7.47 -12.89
C LEU A 226 2.15 -8.26 -11.60
N ARG A 227 1.58 -7.61 -10.59
CA ARG A 227 1.15 -8.24 -9.35
C ARG A 227 2.26 -9.01 -8.64
N LEU A 228 3.28 -8.32 -8.14
CA LEU A 228 4.37 -8.92 -7.36
C LEU A 228 4.59 -8.15 -6.05
N GLY A 229 4.61 -8.90 -4.96
CA GLY A 229 4.98 -8.44 -3.62
C GLY A 229 5.79 -9.50 -2.90
N TRP A 230 6.41 -9.12 -1.81
CA TRP A 230 7.22 -10.03 -1.01
C TRP A 230 7.12 -9.71 0.48
N GLY A 231 7.39 -10.72 1.29
CA GLY A 231 7.47 -10.62 2.74
C GLY A 231 8.84 -11.09 3.23
N TYR A 232 9.24 -10.61 4.40
CA TYR A 232 10.44 -10.99 5.11
C TYR A 232 10.07 -11.38 6.55
N ALA A 233 10.31 -12.63 6.94
CA ALA A 233 9.90 -13.17 8.24
C ALA A 233 10.81 -14.34 8.68
N LYS A 234 10.66 -14.77 9.93
CA LYS A 234 11.29 -16.02 10.41
C LYS A 234 10.73 -17.24 9.66
N PRO A 235 11.52 -18.33 9.53
CA PRO A 235 11.12 -19.51 8.76
C PRO A 235 9.76 -20.10 9.16
N HIS A 236 9.46 -20.21 10.46
CA HIS A 236 8.18 -20.75 10.92
C HIS A 236 6.95 -19.94 10.46
N ILE A 237 7.10 -18.61 10.26
CA ILE A 237 6.02 -17.76 9.69
C ILE A 237 5.91 -18.07 8.19
N ILE A 238 7.03 -18.13 7.48
CA ILE A 238 7.08 -18.41 6.05
C ILE A 238 6.47 -19.79 5.75
N ASP A 239 6.83 -20.81 6.51
CA ASP A 239 6.30 -22.18 6.37
C ASP A 239 4.77 -22.20 6.54
N ALA A 240 4.25 -21.47 7.54
CA ALA A 240 2.81 -21.36 7.75
C ALA A 240 2.09 -20.66 6.55
N LEU A 241 2.72 -19.64 5.97
CA LEU A 241 2.17 -18.94 4.82
C LEU A 241 2.21 -19.79 3.54
N HIS A 242 3.23 -20.60 3.34
CA HIS A 242 3.30 -21.54 2.20
C HIS A 242 2.18 -22.57 2.21
N VAL A 243 1.64 -22.94 3.37
CA VAL A 243 0.51 -23.88 3.47
C VAL A 243 -0.78 -23.29 2.89
N VAL A 244 -1.01 -22.00 3.04
CA VAL A 244 -2.29 -21.34 2.68
C VAL A 244 -2.21 -20.50 1.41
N LYS A 245 -1.01 -20.05 1.03
CA LYS A 245 -0.76 -19.25 -0.17
C LYS A 245 -0.99 -20.10 -1.42
N GLN A 246 -1.47 -19.46 -2.50
CA GLN A 246 -1.58 -20.14 -3.78
C GLN A 246 -0.18 -20.53 -4.32
N PRO A 247 0.01 -21.76 -4.83
CA PRO A 247 1.25 -22.13 -5.51
C PRO A 247 1.43 -21.26 -6.77
N PHE A 248 2.69 -20.98 -7.11
CA PHE A 248 3.05 -20.19 -8.32
C PHE A 248 2.50 -18.76 -8.35
N GLY A 249 2.24 -18.14 -7.19
CA GLY A 249 1.65 -16.79 -7.08
C GLY A 249 2.54 -15.68 -7.66
N ALA A 250 3.86 -15.83 -7.66
CA ALA A 250 4.82 -14.92 -8.28
C ALA A 250 5.06 -15.31 -9.74
N ASN A 251 4.38 -14.66 -10.69
CA ASN A 251 4.50 -15.01 -12.10
C ASN A 251 5.87 -14.68 -12.69
N ARG A 252 6.34 -15.49 -13.64
CA ARG A 252 7.66 -15.41 -14.29
C ARG A 252 7.98 -14.02 -14.86
N ALA A 253 7.02 -13.42 -15.53
CA ALA A 253 7.20 -12.12 -16.16
C ALA A 253 7.41 -11.01 -15.11
N ALA A 254 6.69 -11.08 -14.01
CA ALA A 254 6.86 -10.17 -12.88
C ALA A 254 8.22 -10.33 -12.20
N VAL A 255 8.68 -11.57 -12.00
CA VAL A 255 9.99 -11.86 -11.40
C VAL A 255 11.12 -11.31 -12.26
N ALA A 256 11.12 -11.59 -13.58
CA ALA A 256 12.14 -11.07 -14.50
C ALA A 256 12.17 -9.54 -14.55
N ALA A 257 10.99 -8.90 -14.61
CA ALA A 257 10.89 -7.44 -14.59
C ALA A 257 11.36 -6.84 -13.26
N ALA A 258 11.08 -7.51 -12.12
CA ALA A 258 11.50 -7.06 -10.79
C ALA A 258 13.02 -7.11 -10.64
N ILE A 259 13.68 -8.20 -11.04
CA ILE A 259 15.15 -8.35 -11.02
C ILE A 259 15.78 -7.19 -11.80
N ALA A 260 15.31 -6.96 -13.04
CA ALA A 260 15.83 -5.88 -13.88
C ALA A 260 15.55 -4.48 -13.31
N ALA A 261 14.42 -4.29 -12.63
CA ALA A 261 14.09 -3.03 -11.96
C ALA A 261 14.98 -2.76 -10.74
N LEU A 262 15.36 -3.80 -9.99
CA LEU A 262 16.30 -3.69 -8.85
C LEU A 262 17.69 -3.26 -9.31
N ASP A 263 18.13 -3.69 -10.51
CA ASP A 263 19.41 -3.33 -11.12
C ASP A 263 19.40 -1.94 -11.79
N ASP A 264 18.25 -1.25 -11.85
CA ASP A 264 18.13 0.07 -12.48
C ASP A 264 18.13 1.21 -11.44
N GLN A 265 19.21 1.29 -10.64
CA GLN A 265 19.32 2.25 -9.55
C GLN A 265 19.13 3.71 -9.99
N GLN A 266 19.63 4.07 -11.20
CA GLN A 266 19.46 5.43 -11.73
C GLN A 266 17.98 5.78 -11.94
N PHE A 267 17.18 4.82 -12.41
CA PHE A 267 15.75 5.04 -12.58
C PHE A 267 15.03 5.16 -11.21
N VAL A 268 15.43 4.33 -10.25
CA VAL A 268 14.93 4.38 -8.87
C VAL A 268 15.21 5.75 -8.25
N ASP A 269 16.46 6.22 -8.29
CA ASP A 269 16.86 7.50 -7.71
C ASP A 269 16.11 8.67 -8.36
N LYS A 270 15.98 8.66 -9.70
CA LYS A 270 15.18 9.64 -10.43
C LYS A 270 13.71 9.65 -9.99
N ALA A 271 13.12 8.47 -9.76
CA ALA A 271 11.73 8.36 -9.34
C ALA A 271 11.52 8.88 -7.91
N VAL A 272 12.44 8.60 -6.98
CA VAL A 272 12.43 9.10 -5.61
C VAL A 272 12.59 10.63 -5.58
N GLU A 273 13.58 11.16 -6.28
CA GLU A 273 13.82 12.61 -6.36
C GLU A 273 12.63 13.36 -6.96
N HIS A 274 12.08 12.83 -8.05
CA HIS A 274 10.88 13.38 -8.69
C HIS A 274 9.69 13.41 -7.72
N ASN A 275 9.45 12.30 -7.02
CA ASN A 275 8.36 12.20 -6.06
C ASN A 275 8.51 13.23 -4.93
N GLU A 276 9.69 13.33 -4.31
CA GLU A 276 9.96 14.29 -3.23
C GLU A 276 9.73 15.73 -3.68
N LYS A 277 10.28 16.09 -4.86
CA LYS A 277 10.11 17.42 -5.47
C LYS A 277 8.64 17.75 -5.71
N TRP A 278 7.92 16.86 -6.39
CA TRP A 278 6.56 17.18 -6.84
C TRP A 278 5.51 17.00 -5.74
N ARG A 279 5.74 16.12 -4.78
CA ARG A 279 4.92 16.05 -3.57
C ARG A 279 4.99 17.35 -2.77
N THR A 280 6.19 17.83 -2.49
CA THR A 280 6.44 19.08 -1.77
C THR A 280 5.89 20.28 -2.52
N TRP A 281 6.13 20.35 -3.85
CA TRP A 281 5.61 21.42 -4.69
C TRP A 281 4.08 21.45 -4.67
N THR A 282 3.42 20.31 -4.85
CA THR A 282 1.95 20.21 -4.89
C THR A 282 1.33 20.62 -3.57
N ALA A 283 1.86 20.09 -2.45
CA ALA A 283 1.39 20.46 -1.11
C ALA A 283 1.48 21.99 -0.89
N SER A 284 2.64 22.60 -1.19
CA SER A 284 2.85 24.05 -1.06
C SER A 284 1.90 24.87 -1.95
N LYS A 285 1.58 24.37 -3.17
CA LYS A 285 0.62 25.07 -4.06
C LYS A 285 -0.82 24.97 -3.54
N PHE A 286 -1.22 23.81 -3.06
CA PHE A 286 -2.55 23.59 -2.49
C PHE A 286 -2.75 24.39 -1.19
N GLU A 287 -1.74 24.47 -0.32
CA GLU A 287 -1.77 25.32 0.88
C GLU A 287 -1.99 26.80 0.53
N LYS A 288 -1.38 27.30 -0.56
CA LYS A 288 -1.60 28.67 -1.05
C LYS A 288 -3.02 28.90 -1.59
N LEU A 289 -3.71 27.84 -1.98
CA LEU A 289 -5.13 27.86 -2.33
C LEU A 289 -6.07 27.70 -1.12
N GLY A 290 -5.52 27.62 0.10
CA GLY A 290 -6.29 27.44 1.33
C GLY A 290 -6.69 25.98 1.63
N LEU A 291 -6.14 25.00 0.91
CA LEU A 291 -6.38 23.59 1.17
C LEU A 291 -5.36 23.06 2.19
N LEU A 292 -5.79 22.20 3.10
CA LEU A 292 -4.91 21.52 4.04
C LEU A 292 -4.42 20.21 3.42
N CYS A 293 -3.10 20.06 3.29
CA CYS A 293 -2.46 18.78 2.95
C CYS A 293 -1.92 18.11 4.21
N LEU A 294 -2.25 16.83 4.42
CA LEU A 294 -1.62 16.07 5.50
C LEU A 294 -0.14 15.85 5.18
N PRO A 295 0.76 15.91 6.19
CA PRO A 295 2.16 15.56 6.00
C PRO A 295 2.33 14.14 5.45
N SER A 296 3.07 14.00 4.35
CA SER A 296 3.25 12.71 3.68
C SER A 296 4.71 12.48 3.31
N ILE A 297 5.15 11.21 3.44
CA ILE A 297 6.46 10.73 2.94
C ILE A 297 6.30 9.63 1.88
N THR A 298 5.08 9.49 1.33
CA THR A 298 4.72 8.51 0.30
C THR A 298 4.70 9.14 -1.10
N ASN A 299 4.15 8.45 -2.09
CA ASN A 299 3.92 8.99 -3.43
C ASN A 299 2.49 9.54 -3.62
N PHE A 300 1.87 10.03 -2.55
CA PHE A 300 0.55 10.66 -2.59
C PHE A 300 0.39 11.71 -1.50
N LEU A 301 -0.62 12.55 -1.66
CA LEU A 301 -1.10 13.50 -0.67
C LEU A 301 -2.55 13.18 -0.31
N MET A 302 -2.92 13.40 0.95
CA MET A 302 -4.29 13.43 1.43
C MET A 302 -4.67 14.90 1.67
N VAL A 303 -5.63 15.41 0.90
CA VAL A 303 -5.95 16.84 0.80
C VAL A 303 -7.37 17.08 1.31
N LYS A 304 -7.52 17.99 2.26
CA LYS A 304 -8.81 18.42 2.80
C LYS A 304 -9.42 19.52 1.95
N PHE A 305 -10.67 19.32 1.57
CA PHE A 305 -11.49 20.31 0.89
C PHE A 305 -12.47 20.98 1.87
N PRO A 306 -12.99 22.17 1.54
CA PRO A 306 -14.03 22.83 2.34
C PRO A 306 -15.28 21.95 2.51
N ASN A 307 -15.99 22.12 3.61
CA ASN A 307 -17.31 21.50 3.81
C ASN A 307 -18.42 22.50 3.42
N GLU A 308 -18.28 23.09 2.24
CA GLU A 308 -19.25 24.04 1.68
C GLU A 308 -19.90 23.41 0.44
N LYS A 309 -21.20 23.63 0.27
CA LYS A 309 -21.94 23.12 -0.90
C LYS A 309 -21.30 23.62 -2.21
N GLY A 310 -20.97 22.69 -3.10
CA GLY A 310 -20.30 22.95 -4.38
C GLY A 310 -18.77 23.02 -4.28
N LYS A 311 -18.18 22.91 -3.06
CA LYS A 311 -16.72 22.91 -2.83
C LYS A 311 -16.22 21.74 -2.00
N THR A 312 -17.06 20.73 -1.75
CA THR A 312 -16.69 19.54 -0.98
C THR A 312 -15.67 18.69 -1.71
N ALA A 313 -15.02 17.78 -0.99
CA ALA A 313 -14.12 16.78 -1.59
C ALA A 313 -14.83 15.93 -2.66
N ASN A 314 -16.10 15.60 -2.45
CA ASN A 314 -16.89 14.85 -3.44
C ASN A 314 -17.15 15.70 -4.70
N ASP A 315 -17.49 16.99 -4.55
CA ASP A 315 -17.66 17.91 -5.68
C ASP A 315 -16.35 18.07 -6.46
N ALA A 316 -15.23 18.26 -5.76
CA ALA A 316 -13.89 18.32 -6.35
C ALA A 316 -13.53 17.03 -7.09
N GLY A 317 -13.78 15.87 -6.49
CA GLY A 317 -13.55 14.56 -7.11
C GLY A 317 -14.37 14.37 -8.38
N SER A 318 -15.63 14.80 -8.38
CA SER A 318 -16.54 14.76 -9.55
C SER A 318 -16.07 15.71 -10.64
N PHE A 319 -15.71 16.96 -10.29
CA PHE A 319 -15.18 17.94 -11.21
C PHE A 319 -13.87 17.45 -11.87
N LEU A 320 -12.92 16.98 -11.09
CA LEU A 320 -11.65 16.45 -11.60
C LEU A 320 -11.89 15.23 -12.52
N THR A 321 -12.79 14.34 -12.13
CA THR A 321 -13.15 13.17 -12.96
C THR A 321 -13.76 13.60 -14.30
N SER A 322 -14.62 14.61 -14.36
CA SER A 322 -15.17 15.15 -15.62
C SER A 322 -14.09 15.74 -16.53
N ARG A 323 -12.95 16.13 -15.99
CA ARG A 323 -11.76 16.62 -16.71
C ARG A 323 -10.72 15.51 -16.97
N GLY A 324 -11.08 14.24 -16.76
CA GLY A 324 -10.19 13.10 -16.96
C GLY A 324 -9.14 12.89 -15.87
N ILE A 325 -9.23 13.57 -14.73
CA ILE A 325 -8.29 13.45 -13.60
C ILE A 325 -8.91 12.56 -12.54
N LEU A 326 -8.39 11.35 -12.38
CA LEU A 326 -8.92 10.35 -11.45
C LEU A 326 -8.21 10.45 -10.10
N THR A 327 -8.92 10.85 -9.06
CA THR A 327 -8.45 10.89 -7.67
C THR A 327 -9.19 9.86 -6.81
N ARG A 328 -8.80 9.69 -5.56
CA ARG A 328 -9.45 8.77 -4.64
C ARG A 328 -10.21 9.53 -3.55
N GLY A 329 -11.53 9.39 -3.53
CA GLY A 329 -12.36 9.84 -2.41
C GLY A 329 -12.10 9.02 -1.15
N MET A 330 -12.10 9.66 0.01
CA MET A 330 -11.76 9.04 1.29
C MET A 330 -12.98 8.69 2.16
N SER A 331 -14.20 8.81 1.65
CA SER A 331 -15.43 8.46 2.40
C SER A 331 -15.43 7.01 2.89
N GLY A 332 -14.91 6.07 2.09
CA GLY A 332 -14.77 4.66 2.48
C GLY A 332 -13.74 4.40 3.59
N TYR A 333 -12.95 5.40 3.95
CA TYR A 333 -12.00 5.42 5.06
C TYR A 333 -12.49 6.26 6.25
N GLY A 334 -13.75 6.74 6.24
CA GLY A 334 -14.26 7.59 7.30
C GLY A 334 -13.79 9.06 7.25
N ALA A 335 -13.16 9.48 6.14
CA ALA A 335 -12.65 10.83 5.95
C ALA A 335 -13.29 11.52 4.72
N PRO A 336 -14.62 11.79 4.73
CA PRO A 336 -15.36 12.28 3.56
C PRO A 336 -14.90 13.64 3.04
N ASP A 337 -14.26 14.46 3.87
CA ASP A 337 -13.77 15.79 3.52
C ASP A 337 -12.44 15.76 2.75
N TYR A 338 -11.88 14.56 2.49
CA TYR A 338 -10.56 14.42 1.89
C TYR A 338 -10.61 13.71 0.53
N LEU A 339 -9.68 14.13 -0.34
CA LEU A 339 -9.25 13.35 -1.51
C LEU A 339 -7.81 12.89 -1.31
N ARG A 340 -7.49 11.67 -1.75
CA ARG A 340 -6.12 11.21 -1.90
C ARG A 340 -5.71 11.34 -3.36
N LEU A 341 -4.56 11.98 -3.59
CA LEU A 341 -3.99 12.28 -4.89
C LEU A 341 -2.59 11.68 -5.00
N SER A 342 -2.37 10.77 -5.92
CA SER A 342 -1.02 10.27 -6.25
C SER A 342 -0.17 11.36 -6.89
N ILE A 343 1.15 11.29 -6.73
CA ILE A 343 2.08 12.19 -7.42
C ILE A 343 2.34 11.64 -8.82
N GLY A 344 1.89 12.36 -9.82
CA GLY A 344 2.11 12.08 -11.23
C GLY A 344 3.37 12.74 -11.78
N THR A 345 3.47 12.83 -13.09
CA THR A 345 4.52 13.58 -13.79
C THR A 345 4.41 15.07 -13.53
N GLU A 346 5.46 15.83 -13.83
CA GLU A 346 5.45 17.29 -13.75
C GLU A 346 4.25 17.93 -14.45
N ASP A 347 3.99 17.52 -15.70
CA ASP A 347 2.89 18.04 -16.49
C ASP A 347 1.53 17.70 -15.87
N GLU A 348 1.36 16.48 -15.38
CA GLU A 348 0.14 16.06 -14.73
C GLU A 348 -0.12 16.87 -13.45
N MET A 349 0.91 17.10 -12.62
CA MET A 349 0.74 17.91 -11.41
C MET A 349 0.41 19.38 -11.70
N LYS A 350 0.96 19.95 -12.78
CA LYS A 350 0.58 21.29 -13.25
C LYS A 350 -0.88 21.35 -13.74
N ILE A 351 -1.32 20.32 -14.48
CA ILE A 351 -2.71 20.19 -14.93
C ILE A 351 -3.66 20.08 -13.73
N VAL A 352 -3.31 19.24 -12.75
CA VAL A 352 -4.07 19.09 -11.50
C VAL A 352 -4.21 20.44 -10.78
N LEU A 353 -3.09 21.15 -10.58
CA LEU A 353 -3.11 22.46 -9.91
C LEU A 353 -4.05 23.44 -10.62
N LYS A 354 -3.96 23.54 -11.96
CA LYS A 354 -4.84 24.39 -12.75
C LYS A 354 -6.31 24.04 -12.52
N ASN A 355 -6.68 22.77 -12.59
CA ASN A 355 -8.07 22.34 -12.44
C ASN A 355 -8.59 22.52 -11.01
N VAL A 356 -7.76 22.29 -9.99
CA VAL A 356 -8.13 22.54 -8.59
C VAL A 356 -8.33 24.04 -8.34
N THR A 357 -7.49 24.90 -8.94
CA THR A 357 -7.66 26.37 -8.85
C THR A 357 -8.99 26.79 -9.48
N GLU A 358 -9.27 26.37 -10.72
CA GLU A 358 -10.52 26.66 -11.43
C GLU A 358 -11.74 26.19 -10.61
N PHE A 359 -11.70 24.99 -10.04
CA PHE A 359 -12.76 24.46 -9.17
C PHE A 359 -13.03 25.36 -7.94
N LEU A 360 -11.99 25.82 -7.25
CA LEU A 360 -12.13 26.65 -6.05
C LEU A 360 -12.63 28.08 -6.35
N GLU A 361 -12.31 28.60 -7.53
CA GLU A 361 -12.77 29.90 -8.02
C GLU A 361 -14.23 29.89 -8.51
N GLY A 362 -14.86 28.74 -8.60
CA GLY A 362 -16.28 28.58 -8.98
C GLY A 362 -16.48 28.35 -10.48
N GLY A 363 -15.52 27.68 -11.13
CA GLY A 363 -15.56 27.28 -12.53
C GLY A 363 -16.57 26.18 -12.84
#